data_00da85a77d682a524c17140c18d7434d
#
_entry.id   00da85a77d682a524c17140c18d7434d
#
_cell.length_a   1.000
_cell.length_b   1.000
_cell.length_c   1.000
_cell.angle_alpha   90.00
_cell.angle_beta   90.00
_cell.angle_gamma   90.00
#
_symmetry.space_group_name_H-M   'P 1'
#
loop_
_entity.id
_entity.type
_entity.pdbx_description
1 polymer ?
#
loop_
_entity_poly.entity_id
_entity_poly.type
_entity_poly.pdbx_seq_one_letter_code
_entity_poly.pdbx_strand_id
1 'polypeptide(L)'
;MAEQMKIEYINPCLVAGTSVLSDMCGLKLTAGKPYVKTTSFDSDYIVISLGVTGQIAGQVLLAFHNDVACDIASKMCMMPITALDELSLSALSELGNMILGNAATVLSTKGVFIDITPPSIIQGTFHIGSSFAQNICVPLIYDNDKMIEFDISLKEGK
;
A
#
# COMPACT_ATOMS: atom_id res chain seq x y z
N MET A 1 24.50 0.89 3.97
CA MET A 1 23.78 1.72 3.00
C MET A 1 22.57 0.95 2.47
N ALA A 2 21.43 1.60 2.36
CA ALA A 2 20.23 0.94 1.80
C ALA A 2 20.45 0.63 0.32
N GLU A 3 19.96 -0.51 -0.12
CA GLU A 3 20.01 -0.92 -1.51
C GLU A 3 19.01 -0.11 -2.33
N GLN A 4 19.41 0.27 -3.55
CA GLN A 4 18.53 1.02 -4.43
C GLN A 4 17.36 0.14 -4.89
N MET A 5 16.15 0.69 -4.84
CA MET A 5 14.93 -0.01 -5.23
C MET A 5 14.87 -0.19 -6.75
N LYS A 6 14.59 -1.41 -7.20
CA LYS A 6 14.40 -1.69 -8.61
C LYS A 6 12.97 -1.40 -9.04
N ILE A 7 12.80 -0.77 -10.19
CA ILE A 7 11.49 -0.45 -10.74
C ILE A 7 10.64 -1.71 -10.98
N GLU A 8 11.29 -2.83 -11.27
CA GLU A 8 10.60 -4.11 -11.46
C GLU A 8 9.93 -4.64 -10.20
N TYR A 9 10.29 -4.11 -9.01
CA TYR A 9 9.61 -4.42 -7.75
C TYR A 9 8.45 -3.46 -7.50
N ILE A 10 8.57 -2.23 -7.98
CA ILE A 10 7.56 -1.18 -7.79
C ILE A 10 6.34 -1.42 -8.68
N ASN A 11 6.58 -1.67 -9.97
CA ASN A 11 5.50 -1.79 -10.95
C ASN A 11 4.43 -2.83 -10.61
N PRO A 12 4.76 -4.04 -10.15
CA PRO A 12 3.72 -5.01 -9.79
C PRO A 12 2.80 -4.52 -8.69
N CYS A 13 3.34 -3.75 -7.71
CA CYS A 13 2.53 -3.16 -6.65
C CYS A 13 1.58 -2.11 -7.20
N LEU A 14 2.04 -1.28 -8.14
CA LEU A 14 1.20 -0.24 -8.76
C LEU A 14 0.13 -0.84 -9.64
N VAL A 15 0.47 -1.84 -10.44
CA VAL A 15 -0.49 -2.54 -11.30
C VAL A 15 -1.57 -3.18 -10.44
N ALA A 16 -1.17 -3.89 -9.40
CA ALA A 16 -2.10 -4.54 -8.48
C ALA A 16 -2.97 -3.52 -7.75
N GLY A 17 -2.38 -2.45 -7.23
CA GLY A 17 -3.10 -1.41 -6.52
C GLY A 17 -4.14 -0.73 -7.39
N THR A 18 -3.76 -0.35 -8.59
CA THR A 18 -4.67 0.29 -9.55
C THR A 18 -5.81 -0.64 -9.93
N SER A 19 -5.50 -1.91 -10.21
CA SER A 19 -6.51 -2.90 -10.60
C SER A 19 -7.51 -3.17 -9.48
N VAL A 20 -7.03 -3.43 -8.27
CA VAL A 20 -7.90 -3.74 -7.13
C VAL A 20 -8.78 -2.55 -6.77
N LEU A 21 -8.21 -1.34 -6.73
CA LEU A 21 -8.97 -0.14 -6.39
C LEU A 21 -10.01 0.20 -7.47
N SER A 22 -9.68 -0.06 -8.73
CA SER A 22 -10.65 0.09 -9.82
C SER A 22 -11.80 -0.90 -9.67
N ASP A 23 -11.49 -2.17 -9.42
CA ASP A 23 -12.50 -3.23 -9.34
C ASP A 23 -13.37 -3.12 -8.09
N MET A 24 -12.75 -2.82 -6.94
CA MET A 24 -13.47 -2.80 -5.66
C MET A 24 -14.13 -1.47 -5.34
N CYS A 25 -13.58 -0.36 -5.84
CA CYS A 25 -14.03 0.98 -5.46
C CYS A 25 -14.46 1.83 -6.66
N GLY A 26 -14.29 1.33 -7.88
CA GLY A 26 -14.64 2.09 -9.09
C GLY A 26 -13.76 3.31 -9.32
N LEU A 27 -12.55 3.33 -8.82
CA LEU A 27 -11.67 4.49 -8.88
C LEU A 27 -10.85 4.51 -10.17
N LYS A 28 -10.70 5.71 -10.73
CA LYS A 28 -9.73 5.98 -11.78
C LYS A 28 -8.53 6.68 -11.14
N LEU A 29 -7.42 5.98 -11.09
CA LEU A 29 -6.22 6.44 -10.40
C LEU A 29 -5.18 6.93 -11.39
N THR A 30 -4.52 8.02 -11.02
CA THR A 30 -3.35 8.53 -11.74
C THR A 30 -2.15 8.43 -10.81
N ALA A 31 -1.10 7.74 -11.26
CA ALA A 31 0.13 7.63 -10.49
C ALA A 31 0.93 8.93 -10.60
N GLY A 32 1.31 9.48 -9.45
CA GLY A 32 2.24 10.59 -9.40
C GLY A 32 3.68 10.10 -9.56
N LYS A 33 4.60 11.05 -9.55
CA LYS A 33 6.02 10.73 -9.70
C LYS A 33 6.55 10.06 -8.43
N PRO A 34 7.20 8.89 -8.54
CA PRO A 34 7.82 8.24 -7.38
C PRO A 34 8.95 9.10 -6.80
N TYR A 35 9.08 9.08 -5.48
CA TYR A 35 10.15 9.80 -4.80
C TYR A 35 10.58 9.07 -3.52
N VAL A 36 11.80 9.33 -3.09
CA VAL A 36 12.32 8.78 -1.83
C VAL A 36 11.69 9.55 -0.68
N LYS A 37 11.17 8.85 0.30
CA LYS A 37 10.48 9.46 1.43
C LYS A 37 10.81 8.73 2.73
N THR A 38 10.87 9.47 3.83
CA THR A 38 10.87 8.88 5.16
C THR A 38 9.45 8.49 5.56
N THR A 39 9.31 7.39 6.29
CA THR A 39 8.00 6.85 6.66
C THR A 39 7.59 7.37 8.05
N SER A 40 7.28 8.65 8.11
CA SER A 40 6.76 9.30 9.33
C SER A 40 5.35 9.80 9.07
N PHE A 41 4.45 9.49 9.98
CA PHE A 41 3.03 9.82 9.85
C PHE A 41 2.50 10.38 11.16
N ASP A 42 1.47 11.21 11.06
CA ASP A 42 0.77 11.76 12.22
C ASP A 42 -0.62 11.12 12.39
N SER A 43 -1.36 11.59 13.37
CA SER A 43 -2.67 11.02 13.71
C SER A 43 -3.77 11.27 12.66
N ASP A 44 -3.49 12.10 11.65
CA ASP A 44 -4.44 12.31 10.54
C ASP A 44 -4.39 11.19 9.51
N TYR A 45 -3.44 10.26 9.66
CA TYR A 45 -3.25 9.15 8.73
C TYR A 45 -3.52 7.81 9.38
N ILE A 46 -3.95 6.87 8.54
CA ILE A 46 -3.96 5.45 8.87
C ILE A 46 -3.04 4.73 7.88
N VAL A 47 -2.30 3.77 8.37
CA VAL A 47 -1.36 3.00 7.54
C VAL A 47 -1.67 1.52 7.67
N ILE A 48 -1.76 0.85 6.51
CA ILE A 48 -1.86 -0.60 6.44
C ILE A 48 -0.48 -1.11 6.05
N SER A 49 0.14 -1.89 6.90
CA SER A 49 1.49 -2.42 6.71
C SER A 49 1.43 -3.90 6.36
N LEU A 50 2.17 -4.29 5.32
CA LEU A 50 2.30 -5.68 4.91
C LEU A 50 3.78 -6.01 4.72
N GLY A 51 4.20 -7.13 5.28
CA GLY A 51 5.55 -7.65 5.07
C GLY A 51 5.61 -8.53 3.83
N VAL A 52 6.77 -8.54 3.20
CA VAL A 52 7.06 -9.36 2.02
C VAL A 52 8.29 -10.18 2.33
N THR A 53 8.23 -11.48 2.06
CA THR A 53 9.36 -12.40 2.24
C THR A 53 9.52 -13.29 1.00
N GLY A 54 10.66 -13.92 0.88
CA GLY A 54 10.97 -14.80 -0.24
C GLY A 54 12.08 -14.26 -1.11
N GLN A 55 11.91 -14.35 -2.43
CA GLN A 55 12.93 -13.88 -3.36
C GLN A 55 13.10 -12.36 -3.33
N ILE A 56 12.06 -11.66 -2.90
CA ILE A 56 12.11 -10.24 -2.56
C ILE A 56 11.65 -10.11 -1.11
N ALA A 57 12.28 -9.24 -0.35
CA ALA A 57 11.93 -9.06 1.07
C ALA A 57 11.82 -7.58 1.41
N GLY A 58 10.95 -7.26 2.35
CA GLY A 58 10.76 -5.92 2.84
C GLY A 58 9.34 -5.66 3.28
N GLN A 59 8.85 -4.45 2.98
CA GLN A 59 7.50 -4.05 3.40
C GLN A 59 6.86 -3.14 2.35
N VAL A 60 5.54 -3.17 2.34
CA VAL A 60 4.73 -2.25 1.56
C VAL A 60 3.70 -1.63 2.51
N LEU A 61 3.62 -0.32 2.49
CA LEU A 61 2.67 0.44 3.29
C LEU A 61 1.65 1.10 2.38
N LEU A 62 0.39 1.05 2.78
CA LEU A 62 -0.66 1.86 2.18
C LEU A 62 -1.04 2.91 3.18
N ALA A 63 -0.80 4.17 2.86
CA ALA A 63 -1.09 5.28 3.75
C ALA A 63 -2.23 6.12 3.20
N PHE A 64 -3.19 6.43 4.06
CA PHE A 64 -4.35 7.25 3.71
C PHE A 64 -4.54 8.32 4.76
N HIS A 65 -4.89 9.54 4.30
CA HIS A 65 -5.53 10.49 5.20
C HIS A 65 -6.85 9.87 5.70
N ASN A 66 -7.24 10.14 6.94
CA ASN A 66 -8.45 9.53 7.53
C ASN A 66 -9.70 9.72 6.68
N ASP A 67 -9.85 10.89 6.04
CA ASP A 67 -10.99 11.16 5.16
C ASP A 67 -10.98 10.25 3.92
N VAL A 68 -9.81 10.03 3.36
CA VAL A 68 -9.65 9.14 2.19
C VAL A 68 -9.93 7.69 2.62
N ALA A 69 -9.46 7.29 3.79
CA ALA A 69 -9.74 5.96 4.32
C ALA A 69 -11.23 5.71 4.46
N CYS A 70 -11.97 6.68 4.98
CA CYS A 70 -13.42 6.59 5.09
C CYS A 70 -14.10 6.52 3.73
N ASP A 71 -13.62 7.27 2.75
CA ASP A 71 -14.14 7.24 1.38
C ASP A 71 -13.94 5.88 0.73
N ILE A 72 -12.74 5.32 0.84
CA ILE A 72 -12.42 3.99 0.30
C ILE A 72 -13.27 2.92 1.00
N ALA A 73 -13.33 2.96 2.33
CA ALA A 73 -14.13 1.99 3.09
C ALA A 73 -15.62 2.08 2.74
N SER A 74 -16.14 3.30 2.54
CA SER A 74 -17.54 3.50 2.13
C SER A 74 -17.82 2.82 0.80
N LYS A 75 -16.90 2.94 -0.16
CA LYS A 75 -17.05 2.31 -1.47
C LYS A 75 -16.96 0.79 -1.38
N MET A 76 -16.07 0.27 -0.55
CA MET A 76 -15.92 -1.17 -0.37
C MET A 76 -17.12 -1.80 0.34
N CYS A 77 -17.67 -1.13 1.34
CA CYS A 77 -18.80 -1.62 2.11
C CYS A 77 -20.16 -1.28 1.50
N MET A 78 -20.17 -0.47 0.45
CA MET A 78 -21.36 0.00 -0.24
C MET A 78 -22.35 0.70 0.71
N MET A 79 -21.82 1.45 1.66
CA MET A 79 -22.59 2.20 2.65
C MET A 79 -21.76 3.39 3.16
N PRO A 80 -22.41 4.48 3.61
CA PRO A 80 -21.66 5.61 4.15
C PRO A 80 -20.90 5.24 5.41
N ILE A 81 -19.60 5.55 5.42
CA ILE A 81 -18.73 5.38 6.59
C ILE A 81 -18.09 6.73 6.87
N THR A 82 -18.34 7.27 8.07
CA THR A 82 -17.87 8.59 8.47
C THR A 82 -16.80 8.54 9.54
N ALA A 83 -16.54 7.36 10.11
CA ALA A 83 -15.53 7.16 11.13
C ALA A 83 -14.87 5.80 10.93
N LEU A 84 -13.60 5.70 11.33
CA LEU A 84 -12.86 4.45 11.24
C LEU A 84 -13.22 3.57 12.43
N ASP A 85 -14.05 2.59 12.18
CA ASP A 85 -14.52 1.62 13.14
C ASP A 85 -14.03 0.21 12.78
N GLU A 86 -14.47 -0.80 13.51
CA GLU A 86 -14.04 -2.17 13.27
C GLU A 86 -14.35 -2.65 11.86
N LEU A 87 -15.52 -2.31 11.32
CA LEU A 87 -15.91 -2.70 9.97
C LEU A 87 -15.03 -2.05 8.91
N SER A 88 -14.83 -0.73 9.00
CA SER A 88 -14.01 0.01 8.05
C SER A 88 -12.55 -0.42 8.11
N LEU A 89 -12.02 -0.66 9.30
CA LEU A 89 -10.64 -1.13 9.46
C LEU A 89 -10.46 -2.53 8.87
N SER A 90 -11.43 -3.42 9.05
CA SER A 90 -11.40 -4.73 8.41
C SER A 90 -11.41 -4.63 6.89
N ALA A 91 -12.23 -3.74 6.33
CA ALA A 91 -12.30 -3.53 4.89
C ALA A 91 -10.96 -3.03 4.34
N LEU A 92 -10.34 -2.07 5.01
CA LEU A 92 -9.04 -1.52 4.58
C LEU A 92 -7.92 -2.56 4.69
N SER A 93 -7.95 -3.40 5.73
CA SER A 93 -7.00 -4.51 5.87
C SER A 93 -7.14 -5.50 4.72
N GLU A 94 -8.36 -5.86 4.38
CA GLU A 94 -8.64 -6.76 3.25
C GLU A 94 -8.16 -6.15 1.94
N LEU A 95 -8.35 -4.84 1.75
CA LEU A 95 -7.86 -4.13 0.58
C LEU A 95 -6.35 -4.30 0.43
N GLY A 96 -5.59 -4.09 1.50
CA GLY A 96 -4.14 -4.28 1.49
C GLY A 96 -3.75 -5.70 1.14
N ASN A 97 -4.44 -6.67 1.74
CA ASN A 97 -4.19 -8.08 1.47
C ASN A 97 -4.46 -8.44 0.00
N MET A 98 -5.54 -7.93 -0.58
CA MET A 98 -5.88 -8.15 -1.98
C MET A 98 -4.84 -7.54 -2.92
N ILE A 99 -4.40 -6.33 -2.63
CA ILE A 99 -3.40 -5.64 -3.46
C ILE A 99 -2.09 -6.42 -3.47
N LEU A 100 -1.58 -6.78 -2.30
CA LEU A 100 -0.33 -7.53 -2.21
C LEU A 100 -0.44 -8.95 -2.75
N GLY A 101 -1.60 -9.59 -2.58
CA GLY A 101 -1.87 -10.90 -3.18
C GLY A 101 -1.82 -10.83 -4.71
N ASN A 102 -2.41 -9.78 -5.30
CA ASN A 102 -2.34 -9.57 -6.75
C ASN A 102 -0.92 -9.24 -7.20
N ALA A 103 -0.18 -8.44 -6.43
CA ALA A 103 1.21 -8.14 -6.74
C ALA A 103 2.06 -9.41 -6.74
N ALA A 104 1.82 -10.30 -5.77
CA ALA A 104 2.50 -11.61 -5.71
C ALA A 104 2.21 -12.45 -6.96
N THR A 105 0.96 -12.43 -7.44
CA THR A 105 0.57 -13.12 -8.67
C THR A 105 1.29 -12.54 -9.88
N VAL A 106 1.34 -11.22 -10.01
CA VAL A 106 2.07 -10.57 -11.11
C VAL A 106 3.54 -10.95 -11.09
N LEU A 107 4.18 -10.93 -9.92
CA LEU A 107 5.58 -11.32 -9.78
C LEU A 107 5.80 -12.79 -10.15
N SER A 108 4.88 -13.67 -9.77
CA SER A 108 5.01 -15.10 -10.07
C SER A 108 5.02 -15.38 -11.58
N THR A 109 4.29 -14.57 -12.37
CA THR A 109 4.33 -14.71 -13.84
C THR A 109 5.70 -14.37 -14.42
N LYS A 110 6.53 -13.67 -13.67
CA LYS A 110 7.89 -13.30 -14.07
C LYS A 110 8.94 -14.19 -13.39
N GLY A 111 8.51 -15.27 -12.73
CA GLY A 111 9.40 -16.21 -12.06
C GLY A 111 9.88 -15.74 -10.69
N VAL A 112 9.26 -14.70 -10.13
CA VAL A 112 9.61 -14.18 -8.80
C VAL A 112 8.51 -14.59 -7.81
N PHE A 113 8.90 -15.34 -6.79
CA PHE A 113 7.95 -15.90 -5.81
C PHE A 113 8.15 -15.25 -4.44
N ILE A 114 7.06 -14.74 -3.89
CA ILE A 114 7.04 -14.09 -2.58
C ILE A 114 5.90 -14.62 -1.73
N ASP A 115 6.04 -14.43 -0.42
CA ASP A 115 4.98 -14.60 0.55
C ASP A 115 4.69 -13.25 1.19
N ILE A 116 3.46 -13.04 1.62
CA ILE A 116 3.05 -11.80 2.28
C ILE A 116 2.57 -12.13 3.70
N THR A 117 2.81 -11.21 4.63
CA THR A 117 2.29 -11.34 5.99
C THR A 117 0.85 -10.85 6.06
N PRO A 118 0.11 -11.24 7.11
CA PRO A 118 -1.18 -10.58 7.37
C PRO A 118 -0.99 -9.07 7.55
N PRO A 119 -1.98 -8.27 7.15
CA PRO A 119 -1.87 -6.81 7.29
C PRO A 119 -1.94 -6.38 8.74
N SER A 120 -1.17 -5.34 9.08
CA SER A 120 -1.23 -4.66 10.36
C SER A 120 -1.71 -3.24 10.15
N ILE A 121 -2.56 -2.76 11.05
CA ILE A 121 -3.08 -1.39 11.00
C ILE A 121 -2.30 -0.55 12.01
N ILE A 122 -1.81 0.60 11.58
CA ILE A 122 -1.06 1.52 12.43
C ILE A 122 -1.75 2.89 12.40
N GLN A 123 -2.05 3.41 13.58
CA GLN A 123 -2.69 4.71 13.76
C GLN A 123 -1.92 5.50 14.80
N GLY A 124 -2.05 6.83 14.76
CA GLY A 124 -1.35 7.72 15.67
C GLY A 124 -0.13 8.33 15.03
N THR A 125 0.74 8.95 15.82
CA THR A 125 1.97 9.53 15.34
C THR A 125 3.10 8.51 15.49
N PHE A 126 3.77 8.18 14.39
CA PHE A 126 4.80 7.15 14.41
C PHE A 126 5.80 7.33 13.28
N HIS A 127 6.89 6.61 13.40
CA HIS A 127 7.93 6.53 12.38
C HIS A 127 8.27 5.06 12.16
N ILE A 128 8.30 4.65 10.90
CA ILE A 128 8.71 3.30 10.53
C ILE A 128 10.08 3.38 9.89
N GLY A 129 11.09 2.80 10.56
CA GLY A 129 12.43 2.74 10.01
C GLY A 129 12.62 1.51 9.12
N SER A 130 13.50 1.64 8.15
CA SER A 130 13.94 0.52 7.34
C SER A 130 15.46 0.60 7.22
N SER A 131 16.13 -0.49 7.59
CA SER A 131 17.59 -0.56 7.55
C SER A 131 18.13 -1.28 6.31
N PHE A 132 17.24 -1.81 5.44
CA PHE A 132 17.68 -2.67 4.36
C PHE A 132 17.36 -2.17 2.96
N ALA A 133 16.43 -1.26 2.79
CA ALA A 133 16.09 -0.71 1.48
C ALA A 133 15.58 0.71 1.61
N GLN A 134 15.74 1.50 0.54
CA GLN A 134 15.10 2.81 0.46
C GLN A 134 13.60 2.66 0.47
N ASN A 135 12.90 3.64 1.02
CA ASN A 135 11.46 3.72 0.90
C ASN A 135 11.11 4.63 -0.28
N ILE A 136 10.42 4.07 -1.26
CA ILE A 136 9.93 4.81 -2.42
C ILE A 136 8.44 5.04 -2.24
N CYS A 137 8.04 6.30 -2.23
CA CYS A 137 6.63 6.67 -2.17
C CYS A 137 6.10 6.90 -3.58
N VAL A 138 4.98 6.25 -3.89
CA VAL A 138 4.26 6.49 -5.13
C VAL A 138 2.85 6.93 -4.76
N PRO A 139 2.49 8.20 -5.03
CA PRO A 139 1.12 8.65 -4.78
C PRO A 139 0.20 8.20 -5.90
N LEU A 140 -0.95 7.63 -5.54
CA LEU A 140 -2.03 7.35 -6.48
C LEU A 140 -3.15 8.33 -6.20
N ILE A 141 -3.54 9.10 -7.19
CA ILE A 141 -4.45 10.24 -7.05
C ILE A 141 -5.77 9.94 -7.76
N TYR A 142 -6.89 10.24 -7.09
CA TYR A 142 -8.22 10.15 -7.68
C TYR A 142 -9.06 11.35 -7.25
N ASP A 143 -10.12 11.66 -8.00
CA ASP A 143 -11.01 12.81 -7.77
C ASP A 143 -10.22 14.11 -7.60
N ASN A 144 -9.14 14.27 -8.34
CA ASN A 144 -8.24 15.44 -8.43
C ASN A 144 -7.39 15.70 -7.18
N ASP A 145 -7.87 15.44 -5.97
CA ASP A 145 -7.19 15.83 -4.73
C ASP A 145 -7.05 14.72 -3.69
N LYS A 146 -7.69 13.59 -3.89
CA LYS A 146 -7.60 12.47 -2.97
C LYS A 146 -6.44 11.57 -3.34
N MET A 147 -5.69 11.14 -2.34
CA MET A 147 -4.45 10.40 -2.57
C MET A 147 -4.35 9.18 -1.68
N ILE A 148 -3.91 8.08 -2.29
CA ILE A 148 -3.47 6.89 -1.59
C ILE A 148 -1.96 6.82 -1.80
N GLU A 149 -1.21 6.75 -0.70
CA GLU A 149 0.24 6.71 -0.78
C GLU A 149 0.71 5.27 -0.66
N PHE A 150 1.48 4.82 -1.65
CA PHE A 150 2.16 3.52 -1.59
C PHE A 150 3.60 3.77 -1.19
N ASP A 151 3.99 3.26 -0.04
CA ASP A 151 5.37 3.31 0.42
C ASP A 151 5.96 1.91 0.28
N ILE A 152 6.94 1.79 -0.62
CA ILE A 152 7.50 0.50 -1.02
C ILE A 152 8.97 0.45 -0.65
N SER A 153 9.35 -0.55 0.15
CA SER A 153 10.72 -0.75 0.59
C SER A 153 11.05 -2.24 0.45
N LEU A 154 11.53 -2.60 -0.73
CA LEU A 154 11.81 -3.99 -1.11
C LEU A 154 13.22 -4.12 -1.65
N LYS A 155 13.84 -5.27 -1.37
CA LYS A 155 15.14 -5.63 -1.92
C LYS A 155 15.18 -7.13 -2.19
N GLU A 156 16.23 -7.60 -2.88
CA GLU A 156 16.41 -9.03 -3.08
C GLU A 156 16.49 -9.73 -1.73
N GLY A 157 15.73 -10.82 -1.59
CA GLY A 157 15.80 -11.72 -0.45
C GLY A 157 16.97 -12.65 -0.55
N LYS A 158 17.23 -13.38 0.52
CA LYS A 158 18.29 -14.38 0.54
C LYS A 158 17.73 -15.76 0.28
#